data_caa72ffed424c26f6fa3a34d413fbe49
#
_entry.id   caa72ffed424c26f6fa3a34d413fbe49
#
_cell.length_a   1.000
_cell.length_b   1.000
_cell.length_c   1.000
_cell.angle_alpha   90.00
_cell.angle_beta   90.00
_cell.angle_gamma   90.00
#
_symmetry.space_group_name_H-M   'P 1'
#
loop_
_entity.id
_entity.type
_entity.pdbx_description
1 polymer ?
#
loop_
_entity_poly.entity_id
_entity_poly.type
_entity_poly.pdbx_seq_one_letter_code
_entity_poly.pdbx_strand_id
1 'polypeptide(L)'
;MSRNNWHTLFCIQEISLHKMQPNLIQIHYLSALLYAYLYNTMRHLLTTITAIILGTATIYAQEIDYHIDFNAGYSNGNYTPFWHISNRQGVGSTETQSGYMRAAIAGEKRINDSWKVSYGADLIMAHNHTSTVYVQQAFTDIGWRMFILSLGQKERWSNFKNQRLTTGGLTESGNARPIPQIRFEVPQYWDIFGTNGWFTVRGHIAYGWFTDESWQKDFTATGNERTTGVRYHSKAGYFKVGNEKKFPLTYEFGLEMAAQFGGTVYNRGNKSGESYHNPVKLKDYIKIFFMDSGDGDYHGMDQANVAGNHLGSWHTALTWHGKDYNIKGYYEHTFEDHSQMFWEYGLWNEQLVGIELEFKEFNWIKNIAVEYFNLKNHSGPIYHDSTDKIPDQISCGDDNYNHEWYTGWFNYGMIIGSPLCTSPIYNNDSKLVCYNNRVEAFHFAIEGEPCKGLGYRLLLTKSNNWGTYSDPFTDIKENLSGYIELRYKPAKLEGWSVAASFAFDDGNLYGNNNGGMLTIRKEGILKF
;
A
#
# COMPACT_ATOMS: atom_id res chain seq x y z
N MET A 1 -5.80 -32.44 -35.54
CA MET A 1 -4.49 -33.11 -35.36
C MET A 1 -4.64 -34.18 -34.30
N SER A 2 -4.22 -35.39 -34.64
CA SER A 2 -4.72 -36.67 -34.15
C SER A 2 -4.26 -37.03 -32.73
N ARG A 3 -5.10 -37.84 -32.06
CA ARG A 3 -4.94 -38.45 -30.71
C ARG A 3 -3.66 -39.32 -30.52
N ASN A 4 -2.81 -39.47 -31.51
CA ASN A 4 -1.69 -40.43 -31.49
C ASN A 4 -0.36 -39.91 -30.93
N ASN A 5 -0.22 -38.59 -30.60
CA ASN A 5 1.05 -38.06 -30.09
C ASN A 5 1.23 -38.17 -28.57
N TRP A 6 0.19 -38.52 -27.83
CA TRP A 6 0.27 -38.60 -26.36
C TRP A 6 0.78 -39.95 -25.85
N HIS A 7 0.53 -41.05 -26.59
CA HIS A 7 1.05 -42.37 -26.22
C HIS A 7 2.56 -42.49 -26.36
N THR A 8 3.16 -41.79 -27.31
CA THR A 8 4.62 -41.83 -27.54
C THR A 8 5.41 -41.06 -26.48
N LEU A 9 4.85 -39.99 -25.92
CA LEU A 9 5.46 -39.26 -24.82
C LEU A 9 5.41 -40.04 -23.50
N PHE A 10 4.33 -40.78 -23.22
CA PHE A 10 4.22 -41.61 -22.02
C PHE A 10 5.17 -42.80 -22.03
N CYS A 11 5.38 -43.46 -23.19
CA CYS A 11 6.32 -44.56 -23.31
C CYS A 11 7.79 -44.15 -23.16
N ILE A 12 8.18 -42.95 -23.56
CA ILE A 12 9.55 -42.44 -23.37
C ILE A 12 9.82 -42.09 -21.91
N GLN A 13 8.79 -41.67 -21.18
CA GLN A 13 8.91 -41.35 -19.73
C GLN A 13 9.02 -42.60 -18.85
N GLU A 14 8.36 -43.72 -19.17
CA GLU A 14 8.45 -44.96 -18.40
C GLU A 14 9.84 -45.63 -18.49
N ILE A 15 10.54 -45.50 -19.60
CA ILE A 15 11.90 -46.06 -19.76
C ILE A 15 12.96 -45.28 -18.99
N SER A 16 12.73 -44.00 -18.69
CA SER A 16 13.66 -43.16 -17.95
C SER A 16 13.54 -43.29 -16.42
N LEU A 17 12.35 -43.65 -15.92
CA LEU A 17 12.05 -43.70 -14.49
C LEU A 17 12.70 -44.89 -13.75
N HIS A 18 13.00 -45.96 -14.43
CA HIS A 18 13.57 -47.20 -13.84
C HIS A 18 15.06 -47.06 -13.41
N LYS A 19 15.73 -45.97 -13.75
CA LYS A 19 17.14 -45.69 -13.37
C LYS A 19 17.32 -44.53 -12.36
N MET A 20 16.24 -43.92 -11.87
CA MET A 20 16.33 -42.80 -10.94
C MET A 20 16.22 -43.25 -9.47
N GLN A 21 16.92 -42.57 -8.59
CA GLN A 21 16.81 -42.80 -7.14
C GLN A 21 15.38 -42.46 -6.64
N PRO A 22 14.86 -43.15 -5.61
CA PRO A 22 13.49 -42.99 -5.11
C PRO A 22 13.09 -41.53 -4.79
N ASN A 23 14.00 -40.73 -4.30
CA ASN A 23 13.76 -39.32 -3.98
C ASN A 23 13.56 -38.43 -5.23
N LEU A 24 14.18 -38.76 -6.35
CA LEU A 24 14.01 -38.05 -7.61
C LEU A 24 12.68 -38.39 -8.29
N ILE A 25 12.19 -39.62 -8.13
CA ILE A 25 10.87 -40.06 -8.61
C ILE A 25 9.77 -39.28 -7.85
N GLN A 26 9.93 -39.11 -6.55
CA GLN A 26 8.98 -38.38 -5.71
C GLN A 26 8.92 -36.88 -6.05
N ILE A 27 10.06 -36.27 -6.36
CA ILE A 27 10.14 -34.87 -6.84
C ILE A 27 9.49 -34.73 -8.22
N HIS A 28 9.70 -35.70 -9.13
CA HIS A 28 9.06 -35.67 -10.45
C HIS A 28 7.54 -35.86 -10.37
N TYR A 29 7.05 -36.73 -9.49
CA TYR A 29 5.62 -36.92 -9.24
C TYR A 29 4.97 -35.67 -8.63
N LEU A 30 5.62 -35.04 -7.66
CA LEU A 30 5.18 -33.78 -7.07
C LEU A 30 5.17 -32.64 -8.08
N SER A 31 6.18 -32.53 -8.93
CA SER A 31 6.23 -31.50 -9.98
C SER A 31 5.16 -31.73 -11.06
N ALA A 32 4.87 -32.97 -11.43
CA ALA A 32 3.80 -33.31 -12.37
C ALA A 32 2.40 -33.05 -11.79
N LEU A 33 2.19 -33.36 -10.50
CA LEU A 33 0.95 -33.04 -9.78
C LEU A 33 0.76 -31.55 -9.62
N LEU A 34 1.82 -30.82 -9.29
CA LEU A 34 1.81 -29.36 -9.19
C LEU A 34 1.52 -28.71 -10.55
N TYR A 35 2.13 -29.22 -11.61
CA TYR A 35 1.86 -28.78 -12.99
C TYR A 35 0.42 -29.05 -13.42
N ALA A 36 -0.12 -30.22 -13.12
CA ALA A 36 -1.52 -30.57 -13.41
C ALA A 36 -2.51 -29.74 -12.59
N TYR A 37 -2.20 -29.46 -11.32
CA TYR A 37 -3.00 -28.58 -10.45
C TYR A 37 -2.97 -27.14 -10.95
N LEU A 38 -1.80 -26.60 -11.25
CA LEU A 38 -1.63 -25.26 -11.81
C LEU A 38 -2.32 -25.12 -13.18
N TYR A 39 -2.20 -26.13 -14.05
CA TYR A 39 -2.87 -26.14 -15.35
C TYR A 39 -4.40 -26.13 -15.22
N ASN A 40 -4.97 -26.95 -14.35
CA ASN A 40 -6.41 -26.97 -14.09
C ASN A 40 -6.90 -25.68 -13.44
N THR A 41 -6.15 -25.14 -12.47
CA THR A 41 -6.49 -23.87 -11.83
C THR A 41 -6.42 -22.71 -12.83
N MET A 42 -5.38 -22.65 -13.67
CA MET A 42 -5.29 -21.69 -14.78
C MET A 42 -6.42 -21.81 -15.79
N ARG A 43 -6.81 -23.02 -16.14
CA ARG A 43 -7.91 -23.27 -17.08
C ARG A 43 -9.26 -22.80 -16.52
N HIS A 44 -9.53 -23.06 -15.23
CA HIS A 44 -10.74 -22.57 -14.56
C HIS A 44 -10.71 -21.05 -14.40
N LEU A 45 -9.56 -20.48 -14.07
CA LEU A 45 -9.38 -19.03 -13.96
C LEU A 45 -9.58 -18.33 -15.32
N LEU A 46 -8.95 -18.86 -16.38
CA LEU A 46 -9.13 -18.38 -17.76
C LEU A 46 -10.58 -18.49 -18.23
N THR A 47 -11.26 -19.62 -17.95
CA THR A 47 -12.69 -19.78 -18.31
C THR A 47 -13.58 -18.83 -17.50
N THR A 48 -13.28 -18.58 -16.23
CA THR A 48 -14.05 -17.63 -15.41
C THR A 48 -13.81 -16.19 -15.87
N ILE A 49 -12.57 -15.80 -16.15
CA ILE A 49 -12.23 -14.50 -16.72
C ILE A 49 -12.88 -14.33 -18.09
N THR A 50 -12.82 -15.35 -18.95
CA THR A 50 -13.46 -15.35 -20.27
C THR A 50 -14.98 -15.25 -20.14
N ALA A 51 -15.61 -15.93 -19.17
CA ALA A 51 -17.04 -15.85 -18.91
C ALA A 51 -17.46 -14.47 -18.36
N ILE A 52 -16.64 -13.84 -17.49
CA ILE A 52 -16.86 -12.47 -17.03
C ILE A 52 -16.72 -11.49 -18.21
N ILE A 53 -15.69 -11.63 -19.04
CA ILE A 53 -15.46 -10.80 -20.24
C ILE A 53 -16.60 -10.99 -21.24
N LEU A 54 -17.03 -12.23 -21.52
CA LEU A 54 -18.14 -12.54 -22.44
C LEU A 54 -19.49 -12.09 -21.86
N GLY A 55 -19.71 -12.20 -20.56
CA GLY A 55 -20.93 -11.71 -19.90
C GLY A 55 -21.07 -10.18 -19.94
N THR A 56 -19.95 -9.45 -20.03
CA THR A 56 -19.92 -7.98 -20.19
C THR A 56 -19.88 -7.55 -21.66
N ALA A 57 -19.47 -8.42 -22.58
CA ALA A 57 -19.28 -8.13 -24.02
C ALA A 57 -20.58 -7.98 -24.84
N THR A 58 -21.75 -8.24 -24.24
CA THR A 58 -23.03 -7.97 -24.90
C THR A 58 -23.42 -6.48 -24.98
N ILE A 59 -22.48 -5.58 -24.61
CA ILE A 59 -22.72 -4.15 -24.62
C ILE A 59 -21.75 -3.48 -25.61
N TYR A 60 -22.23 -3.15 -26.79
CA TYR A 60 -21.67 -2.34 -27.91
C TYR A 60 -20.28 -1.69 -27.72
N ALA A 61 -19.41 -1.80 -28.73
CA ALA A 61 -18.10 -1.17 -28.94
C ALA A 61 -17.50 -0.52 -27.69
N GLN A 62 -16.80 -1.31 -26.91
CA GLN A 62 -16.15 -0.87 -25.68
C GLN A 62 -14.64 -1.00 -25.81
N GLU A 63 -13.95 0.05 -25.42
CA GLU A 63 -12.50 -0.01 -25.25
C GLU A 63 -12.19 -0.51 -23.83
N ILE A 64 -11.37 -1.57 -23.73
CA ILE A 64 -10.92 -2.14 -22.46
C ILE A 64 -9.40 -2.06 -22.43
N ASP A 65 -8.88 -1.28 -21.48
CA ASP A 65 -7.45 -1.25 -21.18
C ASP A 65 -7.04 -2.57 -20.54
N TYR A 66 -5.88 -3.10 -20.96
CA TYR A 66 -5.28 -4.27 -20.32
C TYR A 66 -3.80 -4.07 -20.09
N HIS A 67 -3.27 -4.73 -19.05
CA HIS A 67 -1.84 -4.95 -18.93
C HIS A 67 -1.53 -6.33 -18.35
N ILE A 68 -0.38 -6.85 -18.75
CA ILE A 68 0.20 -8.09 -18.23
C ILE A 68 1.65 -7.78 -17.84
N ASP A 69 2.01 -8.09 -16.59
CA ASP A 69 3.35 -7.93 -16.06
C ASP A 69 3.95 -9.29 -15.72
N PHE A 70 5.24 -9.45 -16.03
CA PHE A 70 6.09 -10.50 -15.49
C PHE A 70 7.20 -9.82 -14.68
N ASN A 71 7.32 -10.18 -13.42
CA ASN A 71 8.33 -9.66 -12.51
C ASN A 71 9.13 -10.80 -11.91
N ALA A 72 10.44 -10.61 -11.82
CA ALA A 72 11.34 -11.50 -11.10
C ALA A 72 12.40 -10.67 -10.36
N GLY A 73 12.66 -11.03 -9.12
CA GLY A 73 13.63 -10.39 -8.24
C GLY A 73 14.56 -11.40 -7.59
N TYR A 74 15.80 -10.97 -7.39
CA TYR A 74 16.81 -11.70 -6.62
C TYR A 74 17.60 -10.72 -5.77
N SER A 75 17.83 -11.09 -4.51
CA SER A 75 18.57 -10.27 -3.56
C SER A 75 19.55 -11.12 -2.75
N ASN A 76 20.62 -10.48 -2.31
CA ASN A 76 21.53 -10.99 -1.28
C ASN A 76 21.27 -10.26 0.03
N GLY A 77 21.44 -10.94 1.16
CA GLY A 77 21.21 -10.43 2.49
C GLY A 77 20.06 -11.18 3.17
N ASN A 78 19.49 -10.58 4.20
CA ASN A 78 18.40 -11.18 4.98
C ASN A 78 17.04 -11.00 4.31
N TYR A 79 16.88 -9.92 3.56
CA TYR A 79 15.60 -9.51 2.95
C TYR A 79 15.81 -8.95 1.54
N THR A 80 14.75 -8.89 0.77
CA THR A 80 14.67 -7.99 -0.38
C THR A 80 14.82 -6.54 0.08
N PRO A 81 15.62 -5.70 -0.61
CA PRO A 81 15.84 -4.32 -0.19
C PRO A 81 14.55 -3.50 -0.07
N PHE A 82 14.54 -2.58 0.90
CA PHE A 82 13.40 -1.77 1.31
C PHE A 82 12.59 -1.16 0.14
N TRP A 83 13.24 -0.51 -0.81
CA TRP A 83 12.55 0.14 -1.94
C TRP A 83 12.04 -0.83 -3.02
N HIS A 84 12.39 -2.11 -2.96
CA HIS A 84 11.75 -3.16 -3.77
C HIS A 84 10.43 -3.65 -3.17
N ILE A 85 10.13 -3.28 -1.92
CA ILE A 85 8.93 -3.72 -1.18
C ILE A 85 7.98 -2.56 -0.94
N SER A 86 8.50 -1.41 -0.50
CA SER A 86 7.74 -0.26 -0.01
C SER A 86 7.01 0.49 -1.11
N ASN A 87 5.81 1.03 -0.78
CA ASN A 87 4.94 1.80 -1.67
C ASN A 87 4.62 1.10 -3.00
N ARG A 88 4.38 -0.22 -2.95
CA ARG A 88 4.02 -1.06 -4.11
C ARG A 88 2.63 -1.68 -3.98
N GLN A 89 1.74 -1.09 -3.19
CA GLN A 89 0.37 -1.56 -2.96
C GLN A 89 0.33 -3.01 -2.41
N GLY A 90 1.31 -3.37 -1.58
CA GLY A 90 1.45 -4.73 -1.05
C GLY A 90 1.89 -5.79 -2.07
N VAL A 91 2.31 -5.36 -3.28
CA VAL A 91 2.88 -6.24 -4.31
C VAL A 91 4.40 -6.29 -4.15
N GLY A 92 4.88 -6.61 -2.96
CA GLY A 92 6.28 -6.78 -2.61
C GLY A 92 6.44 -8.05 -1.78
N SER A 93 7.67 -8.53 -1.67
CA SER A 93 8.03 -9.67 -0.86
C SER A 93 9.32 -9.40 -0.11
N THR A 94 9.39 -9.80 1.16
CA THR A 94 10.62 -9.77 1.97
C THR A 94 11.59 -10.88 1.57
N GLU A 95 11.11 -11.92 0.89
CA GLU A 95 11.91 -13.06 0.47
C GLU A 95 12.93 -12.66 -0.60
N THR A 96 14.16 -13.14 -0.46
CA THR A 96 15.30 -12.79 -1.34
C THR A 96 15.13 -13.26 -2.80
N GLN A 97 14.25 -14.23 -3.02
CA GLN A 97 13.89 -14.71 -4.35
C GLN A 97 12.38 -14.65 -4.47
N SER A 98 11.89 -13.78 -5.31
CA SER A 98 10.45 -13.60 -5.50
C SER A 98 10.11 -13.19 -6.93
N GLY A 99 8.85 -13.34 -7.28
CA GLY A 99 8.38 -12.90 -8.58
C GLY A 99 6.88 -13.06 -8.71
N TYR A 100 6.31 -12.41 -9.71
CA TYR A 100 4.88 -12.51 -9.99
C TYR A 100 4.54 -12.34 -11.46
N MET A 101 3.40 -12.88 -11.82
CA MET A 101 2.66 -12.53 -13.03
C MET A 101 1.41 -11.76 -12.60
N ARG A 102 1.17 -10.59 -13.17
CA ARG A 102 0.00 -9.75 -12.92
C ARG A 102 -0.76 -9.59 -14.24
N ALA A 103 -2.08 -9.72 -14.21
CA ALA A 103 -2.95 -9.50 -15.34
C ALA A 103 -4.12 -8.63 -14.92
N ALA A 104 -4.29 -7.50 -15.58
CA ALA A 104 -5.35 -6.55 -15.27
C ALA A 104 -6.11 -6.09 -16.50
N ILE A 105 -7.39 -5.80 -16.30
CA ILE A 105 -8.29 -5.15 -17.24
C ILE A 105 -9.01 -4.02 -16.54
N ALA A 106 -9.27 -2.94 -17.28
CA ALA A 106 -10.09 -1.83 -16.80
C ALA A 106 -10.87 -1.23 -17.98
N GLY A 107 -12.06 -0.70 -17.70
CA GLY A 107 -12.85 -0.03 -18.71
C GLY A 107 -13.77 1.03 -18.11
N GLU A 108 -14.17 1.97 -18.94
CA GLU A 108 -15.16 2.99 -18.61
C GLU A 108 -16.24 3.03 -19.69
N LYS A 109 -17.50 3.08 -19.28
CA LYS A 109 -18.63 3.32 -20.15
C LYS A 109 -19.38 4.56 -19.71
N ARG A 110 -19.44 5.55 -20.58
CA ARG A 110 -20.32 6.70 -20.41
C ARG A 110 -21.72 6.31 -20.88
N ILE A 111 -22.70 6.40 -19.98
CA ILE A 111 -24.10 6.08 -20.26
C ILE A 111 -24.78 7.31 -20.90
N ASN A 112 -24.51 8.49 -20.34
CA ASN A 112 -24.93 9.78 -20.85
C ASN A 112 -24.04 10.89 -20.25
N ASP A 113 -24.37 12.15 -20.45
CA ASP A 113 -23.58 13.31 -19.99
C ASP A 113 -23.41 13.36 -18.46
N SER A 114 -24.30 12.71 -17.71
CA SER A 114 -24.29 12.73 -16.25
C SER A 114 -23.83 11.44 -15.62
N TRP A 115 -23.95 10.29 -16.30
CA TRP A 115 -23.69 8.97 -15.73
C TRP A 115 -22.58 8.23 -16.46
N LYS A 116 -21.70 7.65 -15.70
CA LYS A 116 -20.66 6.74 -16.19
C LYS A 116 -20.49 5.55 -15.25
N VAL A 117 -20.02 4.45 -15.77
CA VAL A 117 -19.62 3.27 -15.01
C VAL A 117 -18.21 2.92 -15.43
N SER A 118 -17.31 2.79 -14.45
CA SER A 118 -15.96 2.27 -14.66
C SER A 118 -15.80 0.98 -13.85
N TYR A 119 -14.99 0.07 -14.34
CA TYR A 119 -14.73 -1.21 -13.68
C TYR A 119 -13.31 -1.65 -13.91
N GLY A 120 -12.81 -2.53 -13.04
CA GLY A 120 -11.51 -3.12 -13.18
C GLY A 120 -11.39 -4.44 -12.43
N ALA A 121 -10.56 -5.33 -12.97
CA ALA A 121 -10.13 -6.56 -12.34
C ALA A 121 -8.63 -6.74 -12.54
N ASP A 122 -7.93 -7.15 -11.49
CA ASP A 122 -6.49 -7.26 -11.45
C ASP A 122 -6.10 -8.43 -10.56
N LEU A 123 -5.46 -9.42 -11.15
CA LEU A 123 -5.07 -10.68 -10.53
C LEU A 123 -3.57 -10.82 -10.53
N ILE A 124 -3.05 -11.32 -9.42
CA ILE A 124 -1.63 -11.62 -9.26
C ILE A 124 -1.45 -13.10 -8.91
N MET A 125 -0.54 -13.75 -9.64
CA MET A 125 0.01 -15.06 -9.33
C MET A 125 1.47 -14.84 -8.93
N ALA A 126 1.85 -15.23 -7.72
CA ALA A 126 3.15 -14.88 -7.15
C ALA A 126 3.85 -16.10 -6.53
N HIS A 127 5.18 -16.02 -6.51
CA HIS A 127 6.06 -16.94 -5.82
C HIS A 127 6.76 -16.20 -4.68
N ASN A 128 6.77 -16.79 -3.50
CA ASN A 128 7.35 -16.20 -2.28
C ASN A 128 6.75 -14.82 -1.92
N HIS A 129 5.43 -14.71 -1.99
CA HIS A 129 4.66 -13.55 -1.51
C HIS A 129 3.72 -13.98 -0.37
N THR A 130 3.03 -13.02 0.24
CA THR A 130 2.02 -13.26 1.28
C THR A 130 0.87 -14.16 0.84
N SER A 131 0.67 -14.32 -0.47
CA SER A 131 -0.31 -15.23 -1.07
C SER A 131 0.17 -15.64 -2.46
N THR A 132 -0.06 -16.90 -2.83
CA THR A 132 0.32 -17.43 -4.16
C THR A 132 -0.57 -16.89 -5.28
N VAL A 133 -1.87 -16.73 -5.03
CA VAL A 133 -2.82 -16.13 -5.97
C VAL A 133 -3.74 -15.21 -5.20
N TYR A 134 -3.90 -13.99 -5.68
CA TYR A 134 -4.79 -13.02 -5.03
C TYR A 134 -5.34 -11.97 -6.00
N VAL A 135 -6.48 -11.42 -5.63
CA VAL A 135 -7.09 -10.26 -6.28
C VAL A 135 -6.39 -9.01 -5.75
N GLN A 136 -5.73 -8.28 -6.62
CA GLN A 136 -5.12 -6.99 -6.30
C GLN A 136 -6.14 -5.87 -6.40
N GLN A 137 -6.97 -5.91 -7.44
CA GLN A 137 -8.09 -4.99 -7.61
C GLN A 137 -9.31 -5.74 -8.19
N ALA A 138 -10.49 -5.42 -7.67
CA ALA A 138 -11.77 -5.79 -8.24
C ALA A 138 -12.78 -4.74 -7.81
N PHE A 139 -13.19 -3.86 -8.73
CA PHE A 139 -14.04 -2.75 -8.40
C PHE A 139 -15.03 -2.37 -9.50
N THR A 140 -16.09 -1.68 -9.09
CA THR A 140 -17.01 -0.97 -9.97
C THR A 140 -17.26 0.41 -9.41
N ASP A 141 -17.06 1.43 -10.24
CA ASP A 141 -17.34 2.82 -9.91
C ASP A 141 -18.59 3.28 -10.68
N ILE A 142 -19.58 3.78 -9.96
CA ILE A 142 -20.79 4.39 -10.51
C ILE A 142 -20.67 5.89 -10.34
N GLY A 143 -20.41 6.61 -11.44
CA GLY A 143 -20.22 8.04 -11.46
C GLY A 143 -21.51 8.78 -11.84
N TRP A 144 -21.87 9.79 -11.07
CA TRP A 144 -22.91 10.76 -11.38
C TRP A 144 -22.38 12.18 -11.24
N ARG A 145 -22.18 12.85 -12.38
CA ARG A 145 -21.52 14.17 -12.43
C ARG A 145 -20.18 14.14 -11.72
N MET A 146 -20.03 14.87 -10.57
CA MET A 146 -18.81 14.93 -9.76
C MET A 146 -18.74 13.80 -8.72
N PHE A 147 -19.83 13.08 -8.45
CA PHE A 147 -19.90 12.05 -7.42
C PHE A 147 -19.57 10.67 -7.97
N ILE A 148 -18.86 9.88 -7.20
CA ILE A 148 -18.59 8.48 -7.49
C ILE A 148 -18.98 7.62 -6.29
N LEU A 149 -19.73 6.54 -6.55
CA LEU A 149 -19.88 5.42 -5.63
C LEU A 149 -18.97 4.29 -6.12
N SER A 150 -17.88 4.03 -5.37
CA SER A 150 -16.91 2.98 -5.67
C SER A 150 -17.19 1.77 -4.79
N LEU A 151 -17.32 0.60 -5.39
CA LEU A 151 -17.59 -0.68 -4.72
C LEU A 151 -16.46 -1.65 -5.01
N GLY A 152 -15.81 -2.17 -3.97
CA GLY A 152 -14.77 -3.19 -4.10
C GLY A 152 -13.37 -2.72 -3.71
N GLN A 153 -12.37 -3.45 -4.17
CA GLN A 153 -10.95 -3.26 -3.86
C GLN A 153 -10.24 -2.53 -5.00
N LYS A 154 -9.60 -1.40 -4.68
CA LYS A 154 -8.93 -0.55 -5.66
C LYS A 154 -7.68 0.07 -5.08
N GLU A 155 -6.58 0.10 -5.84
CA GLU A 155 -5.34 0.79 -5.47
C GLU A 155 -5.59 2.28 -5.30
N ARG A 156 -5.10 2.85 -4.19
CA ARG A 156 -5.17 4.28 -3.88
C ARG A 156 -3.82 4.75 -3.39
N TRP A 157 -3.58 6.05 -3.47
CA TRP A 157 -2.31 6.67 -3.16
C TRP A 157 -2.47 7.85 -2.22
N SER A 158 -1.40 8.19 -1.51
CA SER A 158 -1.35 9.37 -0.65
C SER A 158 -1.68 10.65 -1.42
N ASN A 159 -2.31 11.58 -0.75
CA ASN A 159 -2.70 12.86 -1.33
C ASN A 159 -1.54 13.87 -1.35
N PHE A 160 -1.63 14.86 -2.22
CA PHE A 160 -0.71 16.00 -2.39
C PHE A 160 0.73 15.69 -2.82
N LYS A 161 1.15 14.42 -2.89
CA LYS A 161 2.53 14.01 -3.12
C LYS A 161 2.69 13.30 -4.44
N ASN A 162 3.89 13.37 -5.01
CA ASN A 162 4.26 12.55 -6.17
C ASN A 162 4.40 11.09 -5.75
N GLN A 163 3.48 10.25 -6.19
CA GLN A 163 3.34 8.85 -5.80
C GLN A 163 4.54 7.96 -6.15
N ARG A 164 5.37 8.41 -7.09
CA ARG A 164 6.57 7.67 -7.52
C ARG A 164 7.81 8.06 -6.73
N LEU A 165 7.81 9.25 -6.11
CA LEU A 165 8.98 9.84 -5.48
C LEU A 165 8.84 10.00 -3.97
N THR A 166 7.63 10.03 -3.41
CA THR A 166 7.38 10.21 -1.97
C THR A 166 7.70 8.96 -1.15
N THR A 167 8.02 9.15 0.12
CA THR A 167 8.06 8.07 1.13
C THR A 167 6.68 7.53 1.49
N GLY A 168 5.58 8.19 1.11
CA GLY A 168 4.19 7.76 1.35
C GLY A 168 3.41 8.74 2.21
N GLY A 169 2.28 8.31 2.77
CA GLY A 169 1.42 9.04 3.69
C GLY A 169 1.53 8.51 5.11
N LEU A 170 1.17 9.32 6.08
CA LEU A 170 1.21 8.95 7.50
C LEU A 170 -0.03 8.11 7.89
N THR A 171 -1.22 8.47 7.43
CA THR A 171 -2.45 7.72 7.68
C THR A 171 -2.64 6.58 6.69
N GLU A 172 -2.65 6.89 5.40
CA GLU A 172 -2.78 5.92 4.31
C GLU A 172 -1.72 6.19 3.23
N SER A 173 -1.14 5.13 2.70
CA SER A 173 -0.13 5.20 1.65
C SER A 173 -0.34 4.11 0.59
N GLY A 174 0.53 4.05 -0.41
CA GLY A 174 0.60 2.95 -1.36
C GLY A 174 1.40 1.73 -0.84
N ASN A 175 1.57 1.55 0.48
CA ASN A 175 2.43 0.53 1.02
C ASN A 175 1.74 -0.84 1.18
N ALA A 176 0.57 -0.88 1.79
CA ALA A 176 -0.18 -2.11 2.02
C ALA A 176 -1.09 -2.47 0.83
N ARG A 177 -1.55 -3.73 0.81
CA ARG A 177 -2.56 -4.20 -0.16
C ARG A 177 -3.86 -3.42 0.03
N PRO A 178 -4.57 -3.04 -1.07
CA PRO A 178 -5.83 -2.32 -0.98
C PRO A 178 -6.89 -3.07 -0.17
N ILE A 179 -7.68 -2.34 0.58
CA ILE A 179 -8.79 -2.86 1.40
C ILE A 179 -10.09 -2.73 0.61
N PRO A 180 -10.91 -3.80 0.46
CA PRO A 180 -12.22 -3.71 -0.15
C PRO A 180 -13.16 -2.82 0.65
N GLN A 181 -13.88 -1.93 -0.02
CA GLN A 181 -14.72 -0.92 0.61
C GLN A 181 -15.90 -0.49 -0.26
N ILE A 182 -16.91 0.07 0.37
CA ILE A 182 -17.95 0.90 -0.22
C ILE A 182 -17.53 2.34 0.06
N ARG A 183 -17.28 3.12 -1.00
CA ARG A 183 -16.74 4.47 -0.91
C ARG A 183 -17.57 5.44 -1.74
N PHE A 184 -18.06 6.46 -1.09
CA PHE A 184 -18.68 7.61 -1.74
C PHE A 184 -17.67 8.75 -1.77
N GLU A 185 -17.39 9.29 -2.98
CA GLU A 185 -16.33 10.28 -3.15
C GLU A 185 -16.64 11.35 -4.19
N VAL A 186 -16.01 12.49 -3.98
CA VAL A 186 -15.79 13.56 -4.98
C VAL A 186 -14.28 13.57 -5.26
N PRO A 187 -13.81 12.82 -6.28
CA PRO A 187 -12.37 12.56 -6.45
C PRO A 187 -11.60 13.76 -7.02
N GLN A 188 -12.30 14.68 -7.68
CA GLN A 188 -11.71 15.89 -8.26
C GLN A 188 -12.22 17.13 -7.55
N TYR A 189 -11.41 18.18 -7.51
CA TYR A 189 -11.79 19.45 -6.92
C TYR A 189 -13.01 20.05 -7.60
N TRP A 190 -14.10 20.17 -6.88
CA TRP A 190 -15.39 20.70 -7.31
C TRP A 190 -15.61 22.10 -6.75
N ASP A 191 -15.96 23.05 -7.63
CA ASP A 191 -16.37 24.42 -7.26
C ASP A 191 -17.81 24.44 -6.74
N ILE A 192 -17.98 24.09 -5.46
CA ILE A 192 -19.30 23.95 -4.83
C ILE A 192 -20.03 25.29 -4.66
N PHE A 193 -19.28 26.40 -4.59
CA PHE A 193 -19.83 27.73 -4.32
C PHE A 193 -19.91 28.63 -5.57
N GLY A 194 -19.56 28.12 -6.75
CA GLY A 194 -19.56 28.91 -7.99
C GLY A 194 -18.53 30.04 -7.97
N THR A 195 -17.39 29.84 -7.34
CA THR A 195 -16.33 30.83 -7.17
C THR A 195 -15.42 30.99 -8.40
N ASN A 196 -15.82 30.39 -9.52
CA ASN A 196 -15.01 30.29 -10.74
C ASN A 196 -13.65 29.61 -10.50
N GLY A 197 -13.65 28.57 -9.65
CA GLY A 197 -12.49 27.75 -9.34
C GLY A 197 -11.53 28.34 -8.31
N TRP A 198 -11.90 29.45 -7.63
CA TRP A 198 -11.07 30.00 -6.56
C TRP A 198 -11.17 29.22 -5.25
N PHE A 199 -12.32 28.62 -4.97
CA PHE A 199 -12.50 27.75 -3.81
C PHE A 199 -13.16 26.45 -4.24
N THR A 200 -12.46 25.35 -4.09
CA THR A 200 -12.91 24.02 -4.52
C THR A 200 -12.70 22.98 -3.44
N VAL A 201 -13.51 21.93 -3.47
CA VAL A 201 -13.50 20.87 -2.47
C VAL A 201 -13.44 19.49 -3.13
N ARG A 202 -12.84 18.53 -2.44
CA ARG A 202 -12.93 17.10 -2.76
C ARG A 202 -12.91 16.30 -1.47
N GLY A 203 -13.27 15.02 -1.53
CA GLY A 203 -13.23 14.18 -0.33
C GLY A 203 -13.95 12.87 -0.52
N HIS A 204 -14.00 12.09 0.54
CA HIS A 204 -14.66 10.79 0.55
C HIS A 204 -15.14 10.37 1.94
N ILE A 205 -16.02 9.38 1.95
CA ILE A 205 -16.41 8.58 3.09
C ILE A 205 -16.44 7.12 2.63
N ALA A 206 -15.84 6.23 3.40
CA ALA A 206 -15.75 4.81 3.06
C ALA A 206 -15.95 3.93 4.29
N TYR A 207 -16.54 2.76 4.07
CA TYR A 207 -16.56 1.63 4.98
C TYR A 207 -16.15 0.37 4.25
N GLY A 208 -15.35 -0.47 4.91
CA GLY A 208 -14.80 -1.67 4.32
C GLY A 208 -14.53 -2.75 5.36
N TRP A 209 -13.73 -3.72 4.98
CA TRP A 209 -13.34 -4.83 5.86
C TRP A 209 -11.98 -5.37 5.47
N PHE A 210 -11.22 -5.78 6.49
CA PHE A 210 -9.96 -6.47 6.30
C PHE A 210 -10.19 -7.88 5.78
N THR A 211 -9.30 -8.38 4.93
CA THR A 211 -9.41 -9.69 4.28
C THR A 211 -8.22 -10.60 4.54
N ASP A 212 -7.34 -10.19 5.45
CA ASP A 212 -6.06 -10.85 5.74
C ASP A 212 -6.12 -11.86 6.90
N GLU A 213 -7.30 -12.17 7.44
CA GLU A 213 -7.49 -13.05 8.61
C GLU A 213 -6.88 -14.46 8.43
N SER A 214 -7.00 -15.04 7.22
CA SER A 214 -6.38 -16.34 6.92
C SER A 214 -4.86 -16.23 6.90
N TRP A 215 -4.32 -15.17 6.29
CA TRP A 215 -2.90 -14.89 6.29
C TRP A 215 -2.37 -14.65 7.70
N GLN A 216 -3.07 -13.86 8.54
CA GLN A 216 -2.71 -13.64 9.94
C GLN A 216 -2.60 -14.97 10.70
N LYS A 217 -3.57 -15.89 10.51
CA LYS A 217 -3.57 -17.22 11.13
C LYS A 217 -2.37 -18.06 10.71
N ASP A 218 -1.95 -17.97 9.45
CA ASP A 218 -0.83 -18.76 8.92
C ASP A 218 0.53 -18.12 9.28
N PHE A 219 0.59 -16.79 9.38
CA PHE A 219 1.81 -16.06 9.73
C PHE A 219 2.13 -16.11 11.23
N THR A 220 1.11 -15.94 12.08
CA THR A 220 1.32 -15.86 13.54
C THR A 220 1.61 -17.22 14.16
N ALA A 221 2.61 -17.29 15.05
CA ALA A 221 2.86 -18.47 15.85
C ALA A 221 1.67 -18.77 16.79
N THR A 222 1.52 -20.04 17.18
CA THR A 222 0.49 -20.47 18.12
C THR A 222 0.58 -19.67 19.42
N GLY A 223 -0.50 -19.01 19.80
CA GLY A 223 -0.57 -18.17 21.01
C GLY A 223 -0.24 -16.70 20.78
N ASN A 224 0.22 -16.31 19.59
CA ASN A 224 0.38 -14.91 19.23
C ASN A 224 -0.96 -14.26 18.88
N GLU A 225 -1.01 -12.94 19.04
CA GLU A 225 -2.18 -12.14 18.76
C GLU A 225 -2.52 -12.12 17.27
N ARG A 226 -3.81 -12.20 16.96
CA ARG A 226 -4.37 -12.07 15.61
C ARG A 226 -5.82 -11.61 15.67
N THR A 227 -6.32 -11.07 14.57
CA THR A 227 -7.70 -10.58 14.47
C THR A 227 -8.49 -11.25 13.35
N THR A 228 -9.82 -11.25 13.48
CA THR A 228 -10.75 -11.69 12.44
C THR A 228 -11.98 -10.79 12.38
N GLY A 229 -12.54 -10.61 11.18
CA GLY A 229 -13.78 -9.85 10.99
C GLY A 229 -13.69 -8.37 11.27
N VAL A 230 -12.47 -7.80 11.29
CA VAL A 230 -12.23 -6.37 11.53
C VAL A 230 -12.82 -5.54 10.39
N ARG A 231 -13.45 -4.42 10.73
CA ARG A 231 -14.02 -3.44 9.81
C ARG A 231 -13.04 -2.27 9.64
N TYR A 232 -13.19 -1.64 8.49
CA TYR A 232 -12.42 -0.47 8.09
C TYR A 232 -13.34 0.73 7.89
N HIS A 233 -12.90 1.89 8.31
CA HIS A 233 -13.51 3.18 7.99
C HIS A 233 -12.43 4.15 7.49
N SER A 234 -12.79 5.00 6.53
CA SER A 234 -11.94 6.12 6.10
C SER A 234 -12.82 7.28 5.67
N LYS A 235 -12.38 8.49 5.98
CA LYS A 235 -13.01 9.74 5.54
C LYS A 235 -11.95 10.80 5.34
N ALA A 236 -12.15 11.66 4.34
CA ALA A 236 -11.29 12.83 4.13
C ALA A 236 -12.06 13.96 3.48
N GLY A 237 -11.63 15.18 3.83
CA GLY A 237 -12.08 16.42 3.20
C GLY A 237 -10.88 17.29 2.86
N TYR A 238 -10.83 17.78 1.61
CA TYR A 238 -9.74 18.62 1.12
C TYR A 238 -10.32 19.87 0.46
N PHE A 239 -9.72 21.00 0.75
CA PHE A 239 -10.04 22.31 0.21
C PHE A 239 -8.87 22.81 -0.62
N LYS A 240 -9.15 23.45 -1.74
CA LYS A 240 -8.15 24.17 -2.54
C LYS A 240 -8.60 25.60 -2.74
N VAL A 241 -7.72 26.54 -2.45
CA VAL A 241 -7.85 27.96 -2.68
C VAL A 241 -6.86 28.40 -3.74
N GLY A 242 -7.31 29.18 -4.72
CA GLY A 242 -6.49 29.67 -5.82
C GLY A 242 -6.92 29.12 -7.17
N ASN A 243 -6.81 29.97 -8.18
CA ASN A 243 -7.08 29.63 -9.58
C ASN A 243 -5.81 29.84 -10.40
N GLU A 244 -5.11 28.75 -10.69
CA GLU A 244 -3.82 28.74 -11.40
C GLU A 244 -3.84 29.44 -12.78
N LYS A 245 -5.02 29.52 -13.42
CA LYS A 245 -5.21 30.23 -14.69
C LYS A 245 -5.19 31.75 -14.54
N LYS A 246 -5.46 32.25 -13.32
CA LYS A 246 -5.54 33.69 -13.02
C LYS A 246 -4.38 34.16 -12.15
N PHE A 247 -3.93 33.33 -11.23
CA PHE A 247 -2.82 33.61 -10.33
C PHE A 247 -2.01 32.34 -10.07
N PRO A 248 -0.68 32.35 -10.21
CA PRO A 248 0.14 31.14 -10.22
C PRO A 248 0.40 30.55 -8.84
N LEU A 249 -0.50 30.71 -7.89
CA LEU A 249 -0.37 30.17 -6.54
C LEU A 249 -1.67 29.47 -6.14
N THR A 250 -1.55 28.23 -5.64
CA THR A 250 -2.66 27.49 -5.04
C THR A 250 -2.25 26.98 -3.66
N TYR A 251 -3.20 27.02 -2.72
CA TYR A 251 -3.08 26.48 -1.39
C TYR A 251 -4.10 25.35 -1.21
N GLU A 252 -3.64 24.21 -0.75
CA GLU A 252 -4.46 23.05 -0.44
C GLU A 252 -4.35 22.72 1.04
N PHE A 253 -5.47 22.34 1.64
CA PHE A 253 -5.57 21.95 3.03
C PHE A 253 -6.59 20.83 3.19
N GLY A 254 -6.35 19.89 4.10
CA GLY A 254 -7.27 18.78 4.31
C GLY A 254 -7.02 18.00 5.58
N LEU A 255 -8.01 17.20 5.91
CA LEU A 255 -7.99 16.23 6.99
C LEU A 255 -8.34 14.87 6.43
N GLU A 256 -7.52 13.88 6.76
CA GLU A 256 -7.74 12.46 6.50
C GLU A 256 -7.81 11.71 7.82
N MET A 257 -8.78 10.81 7.95
CA MET A 257 -8.98 9.99 9.14
C MET A 257 -9.38 8.59 8.73
N ALA A 258 -8.84 7.59 9.42
CA ALA A 258 -9.16 6.20 9.20
C ALA A 258 -9.27 5.44 10.53
N ALA A 259 -9.96 4.29 10.52
CA ALA A 259 -10.15 3.50 11.72
C ALA A 259 -10.32 2.01 11.41
N GLN A 260 -9.87 1.19 12.38
CA GLN A 260 -10.27 -0.21 12.53
C GLN A 260 -11.33 -0.32 13.63
N PHE A 261 -12.36 -1.16 13.42
CA PHE A 261 -13.38 -1.40 14.44
C PHE A 261 -14.04 -2.77 14.28
N GLY A 262 -14.69 -3.23 15.34
CA GLY A 262 -15.38 -4.53 15.34
C GLY A 262 -14.44 -5.72 15.24
N GLY A 263 -15.00 -6.90 14.99
CA GLY A 263 -14.24 -8.13 14.86
C GLY A 263 -13.88 -8.78 16.19
N THR A 264 -12.98 -9.75 16.13
CA THR A 264 -12.50 -10.50 17.30
C THR A 264 -10.99 -10.51 17.33
N VAL A 265 -10.41 -10.15 18.47
CA VAL A 265 -8.98 -10.33 18.75
C VAL A 265 -8.79 -11.64 19.53
N TYR A 266 -7.86 -12.46 19.07
CA TYR A 266 -7.47 -13.72 19.72
C TYR A 266 -6.08 -13.59 20.29
N ASN A 267 -5.85 -14.22 21.45
CA ASN A 267 -4.56 -14.24 22.16
C ASN A 267 -4.03 -12.83 22.44
N ARG A 268 -4.91 -11.93 22.89
CA ARG A 268 -4.62 -10.52 23.16
C ARG A 268 -3.34 -10.37 23.99
N GLY A 269 -2.48 -9.44 23.60
CA GLY A 269 -1.16 -9.23 24.24
C GLY A 269 -0.25 -10.44 24.15
N ASN A 270 -0.44 -11.29 23.12
CA ASN A 270 0.28 -12.56 22.92
C ASN A 270 0.11 -13.55 24.09
N LYS A 271 -1.08 -13.54 24.74
CA LYS A 271 -1.45 -14.48 25.80
C LYS A 271 -2.43 -15.51 25.25
N SER A 272 -2.01 -16.76 25.22
CA SER A 272 -2.80 -17.87 24.68
C SER A 272 -4.15 -18.02 25.42
N GLY A 273 -5.24 -18.13 24.67
CA GLY A 273 -6.58 -18.36 25.15
C GLY A 273 -7.40 -17.12 25.50
N GLU A 274 -6.80 -15.94 25.57
CA GLU A 274 -7.54 -14.70 25.73
C GLU A 274 -8.14 -14.25 24.38
N SER A 275 -9.44 -14.06 24.33
CA SER A 275 -10.13 -13.54 23.14
C SER A 275 -11.24 -12.58 23.52
N TYR A 276 -11.40 -11.53 22.71
CA TYR A 276 -12.37 -10.48 22.92
C TYR A 276 -13.09 -10.18 21.62
N HIS A 277 -14.40 -9.93 21.73
CA HIS A 277 -15.22 -9.55 20.59
C HIS A 277 -15.56 -8.06 20.69
N ASN A 278 -15.12 -7.30 19.69
CA ASN A 278 -15.46 -5.89 19.54
C ASN A 278 -16.78 -5.73 18.78
N PRO A 279 -17.67 -4.81 19.20
CA PRO A 279 -19.02 -4.71 18.64
C PRO A 279 -19.03 -4.20 17.19
N VAL A 280 -20.08 -4.62 16.44
CA VAL A 280 -20.30 -4.28 15.01
C VAL A 280 -21.80 -3.97 14.78
N LYS A 281 -22.44 -3.22 15.66
CA LYS A 281 -23.85 -2.80 15.51
C LYS A 281 -23.91 -1.50 14.67
N LEU A 282 -25.08 -1.14 14.15
CA LEU A 282 -25.24 0.09 13.36
C LEU A 282 -24.80 1.35 14.13
N LYS A 283 -25.04 1.40 15.45
CA LYS A 283 -24.58 2.49 16.30
C LYS A 283 -23.05 2.66 16.29
N ASP A 284 -22.30 1.54 16.14
CA ASP A 284 -20.85 1.56 16.18
C ASP A 284 -20.28 2.21 14.91
N TYR A 285 -20.89 2.01 13.74
CA TYR A 285 -20.53 2.74 12.51
C TYR A 285 -20.66 4.25 12.68
N ILE A 286 -21.69 4.71 13.43
CA ILE A 286 -21.89 6.13 13.71
C ILE A 286 -20.84 6.64 14.70
N LYS A 287 -20.55 5.88 15.77
CA LYS A 287 -19.51 6.22 16.75
C LYS A 287 -18.14 6.36 16.09
N ILE A 288 -17.77 5.38 15.27
CA ILE A 288 -16.51 5.40 14.51
C ILE A 288 -16.43 6.61 13.57
N PHE A 289 -17.55 6.97 12.92
CA PHE A 289 -17.57 8.15 12.06
C PHE A 289 -17.28 9.44 12.84
N PHE A 290 -17.79 9.59 14.04
CA PHE A 290 -17.62 10.80 14.86
C PHE A 290 -16.46 10.73 15.86
N MET A 291 -15.69 9.61 15.91
CA MET A 291 -14.67 9.37 16.94
C MET A 291 -15.25 9.50 18.36
N ASP A 292 -16.43 8.91 18.58
CA ASP A 292 -17.09 8.94 19.87
C ASP A 292 -16.59 7.81 20.77
N SER A 293 -16.69 8.00 22.10
CA SER A 293 -16.28 6.99 23.07
C SER A 293 -17.10 5.71 22.96
N GLY A 294 -16.49 4.60 23.34
CA GLY A 294 -17.16 3.32 23.50
C GLY A 294 -18.28 3.38 24.57
N ASP A 295 -19.06 2.33 24.66
CA ASP A 295 -20.03 2.11 25.75
C ASP A 295 -19.69 0.79 26.45
N GLY A 296 -20.61 0.27 27.26
CA GLY A 296 -20.40 -0.97 28.02
C GLY A 296 -20.13 -2.23 27.20
N ASP A 297 -20.25 -2.17 25.87
CA ASP A 297 -19.91 -3.26 24.96
C ASP A 297 -18.40 -3.23 24.54
N TYR A 298 -17.67 -2.14 24.86
CA TYR A 298 -16.25 -1.95 24.56
C TYR A 298 -15.37 -2.22 25.80
N HIS A 299 -14.08 -2.40 25.58
CA HIS A 299 -13.10 -2.77 26.61
C HIS A 299 -12.01 -1.70 26.75
N GLY A 300 -11.42 -1.61 27.96
CA GLY A 300 -10.24 -0.78 28.23
C GLY A 300 -10.38 0.67 27.79
N MET A 301 -9.38 1.17 27.10
CA MET A 301 -9.34 2.57 26.65
C MET A 301 -10.36 2.88 25.56
N ASP A 302 -10.77 1.90 24.74
CA ASP A 302 -11.84 2.08 23.74
C ASP A 302 -13.17 2.48 24.37
N GLN A 303 -13.45 2.01 25.59
CA GLN A 303 -14.64 2.41 26.34
C GLN A 303 -14.51 3.84 26.88
N ALA A 304 -13.34 4.20 27.36
CA ALA A 304 -13.12 5.46 28.07
C ALA A 304 -12.76 6.63 27.14
N ASN A 305 -12.08 6.37 26.05
CA ASN A 305 -11.54 7.35 25.12
C ASN A 305 -12.31 7.35 23.79
N VAL A 306 -11.85 6.58 22.81
CA VAL A 306 -12.45 6.51 21.47
C VAL A 306 -12.67 5.04 21.10
N ALA A 307 -13.86 4.71 20.57
CA ALA A 307 -14.19 3.37 20.13
C ALA A 307 -13.42 2.98 18.87
N GLY A 308 -12.59 1.92 18.94
CA GLY A 308 -11.78 1.43 17.83
C GLY A 308 -10.43 2.13 17.67
N ASN A 309 -9.59 1.57 16.80
CA ASN A 309 -8.27 2.11 16.50
C ASN A 309 -8.39 3.25 15.48
N HIS A 310 -8.23 4.48 15.91
CA HIS A 310 -8.32 5.69 15.09
C HIS A 310 -6.95 6.33 14.87
N LEU A 311 -6.71 6.75 13.64
CA LEU A 311 -5.60 7.63 13.30
C LEU A 311 -5.99 8.59 12.19
N GLY A 312 -5.26 9.67 12.07
CA GLY A 312 -5.50 10.66 11.04
C GLY A 312 -4.31 11.54 10.77
N SER A 313 -4.42 12.36 9.72
CA SER A 313 -3.43 13.37 9.41
C SER A 313 -4.05 14.63 8.83
N TRP A 314 -3.50 15.77 9.26
CA TRP A 314 -3.69 17.05 8.61
C TRP A 314 -2.73 17.19 7.45
N HIS A 315 -3.23 17.65 6.32
CA HIS A 315 -2.46 17.88 5.11
C HIS A 315 -2.52 19.34 4.70
N THR A 316 -1.41 19.89 4.30
CA THR A 316 -1.36 21.20 3.64
C THR A 316 -0.33 21.19 2.51
N ALA A 317 -0.62 21.92 1.44
CA ALA A 317 0.33 22.12 0.35
C ALA A 317 0.18 23.51 -0.27
N LEU A 318 1.31 24.11 -0.58
CA LEU A 318 1.41 25.38 -1.31
C LEU A 318 2.13 25.13 -2.62
N THR A 319 1.47 25.42 -3.75
CA THR A 319 2.04 25.18 -5.08
C THR A 319 2.17 26.48 -5.85
N TRP A 320 3.38 26.80 -6.29
CA TRP A 320 3.65 27.81 -7.30
C TRP A 320 3.65 27.19 -8.70
N HIS A 321 2.78 27.68 -9.56
CA HIS A 321 2.61 27.24 -10.95
C HIS A 321 3.40 28.17 -11.90
N GLY A 322 4.71 27.95 -12.01
CA GLY A 322 5.57 28.71 -12.92
C GLY A 322 5.36 28.33 -14.39
N LYS A 323 5.95 29.10 -15.30
CA LYS A 323 5.88 28.81 -16.74
C LYS A 323 6.63 27.51 -17.07
N ASP A 324 7.85 27.37 -16.60
CA ASP A 324 8.76 26.29 -16.97
C ASP A 324 8.83 25.17 -15.90
N TYR A 325 8.39 25.46 -14.67
CA TYR A 325 8.37 24.54 -13.56
C TYR A 325 7.25 24.84 -12.56
N ASN A 326 6.86 23.84 -11.79
CA ASN A 326 6.02 23.96 -10.59
C ASN A 326 6.87 23.65 -9.36
N ILE A 327 6.68 24.42 -8.29
CA ILE A 327 7.25 24.11 -6.96
C ILE A 327 6.10 23.90 -6.00
N LYS A 328 6.10 22.75 -5.30
CA LYS A 328 5.13 22.43 -4.28
C LYS A 328 5.86 22.16 -2.96
N GLY A 329 5.52 22.92 -1.92
CA GLY A 329 5.85 22.59 -0.54
C GLY A 329 4.64 21.93 0.11
N TYR A 330 4.82 20.86 0.88
CA TYR A 330 3.75 20.20 1.61
C TYR A 330 4.17 19.81 3.03
N TYR A 331 3.17 19.70 3.88
CA TYR A 331 3.29 19.30 5.26
C TYR A 331 2.13 18.35 5.60
N GLU A 332 2.46 17.25 6.24
CA GLU A 332 1.50 16.30 6.80
C GLU A 332 1.82 16.09 8.27
N HIS A 333 0.81 16.18 9.13
CA HIS A 333 0.91 16.00 10.57
C HIS A 333 -0.04 14.89 11.00
N THR A 334 0.49 13.83 11.62
CA THR A 334 -0.32 12.72 12.09
C THR A 334 -0.74 12.89 13.54
N PHE A 335 -1.82 12.22 13.89
CA PHE A 335 -2.34 12.08 15.25
C PHE A 335 -3.01 10.72 15.39
N GLU A 336 -3.03 10.19 16.60
CA GLU A 336 -3.83 9.04 16.98
C GLU A 336 -4.91 9.46 17.96
N ASP A 337 -6.14 8.98 17.75
CA ASP A 337 -7.33 9.40 18.49
C ASP A 337 -7.46 10.94 18.55
N HIS A 338 -7.47 11.50 19.76
CA HIS A 338 -7.47 12.94 20.00
C HIS A 338 -6.08 13.50 20.33
N SER A 339 -5.11 12.62 20.60
CA SER A 339 -3.76 13.03 20.97
C SER A 339 -3.07 13.74 19.82
N GLN A 340 -2.53 14.94 20.10
CA GLN A 340 -1.83 15.76 19.11
C GLN A 340 -2.69 16.23 17.90
N MET A 341 -4.00 16.00 17.93
CA MET A 341 -4.89 16.37 16.82
C MET A 341 -4.85 17.87 16.52
N PHE A 342 -4.67 18.71 17.54
CA PHE A 342 -4.59 20.18 17.42
C PHE A 342 -3.23 20.74 17.84
N TRP A 343 -2.15 19.95 17.63
CA TRP A 343 -0.76 20.36 17.93
C TRP A 343 -0.51 20.73 19.39
N GLU A 344 -1.17 20.07 20.33
CA GLU A 344 -1.08 20.33 21.78
C GLU A 344 0.35 20.19 22.31
N TYR A 345 1.17 19.34 21.69
CA TYR A 345 2.55 19.03 22.10
C TYR A 345 3.61 19.59 21.14
N GLY A 346 3.22 20.45 20.19
CA GLY A 346 4.12 21.17 19.30
C GLY A 346 3.97 20.83 17.82
N LEU A 347 4.27 21.81 16.96
CA LEU A 347 4.12 21.72 15.51
C LEU A 347 5.09 20.75 14.84
N TRP A 348 6.21 20.44 15.48
CA TRP A 348 7.33 19.71 14.87
C TRP A 348 7.35 18.22 15.24
N ASN A 349 6.38 17.77 16.00
CA ASN A 349 6.21 16.39 16.34
C ASN A 349 5.30 15.70 15.31
N GLU A 350 5.59 14.45 14.97
CA GLU A 350 4.74 13.59 14.14
C GLU A 350 4.43 14.20 12.75
N GLN A 351 5.45 14.37 11.93
CA GLN A 351 5.32 15.10 10.66
C GLN A 351 6.06 14.48 9.48
N LEU A 352 5.55 14.80 8.29
CA LEU A 352 6.25 14.69 7.02
C LEU A 352 6.24 16.07 6.34
N VAL A 353 7.41 16.61 6.04
CA VAL A 353 7.57 17.86 5.29
C VAL A 353 8.29 17.57 3.99
N GLY A 354 7.80 18.08 2.87
CA GLY A 354 8.44 17.86 1.60
C GLY A 354 8.38 19.04 0.64
N ILE A 355 9.28 19.02 -0.31
CA ILE A 355 9.31 19.93 -1.46
C ILE A 355 9.40 19.08 -2.72
N GLU A 356 8.52 19.34 -3.67
CA GLU A 356 8.54 18.78 -5.01
C GLU A 356 8.82 19.88 -6.04
N LEU A 357 9.67 19.56 -7.02
CA LEU A 357 9.94 20.37 -8.18
C LEU A 357 9.58 19.57 -9.43
N GLU A 358 8.66 20.08 -10.23
CA GLU A 358 8.24 19.50 -11.51
C GLU A 358 8.68 20.41 -12.66
N PHE A 359 9.50 19.90 -13.58
CA PHE A 359 9.91 20.59 -14.82
C PHE A 359 8.98 20.23 -15.97
N LYS A 360 8.45 21.23 -16.68
CA LYS A 360 7.48 21.03 -17.76
C LYS A 360 8.11 20.63 -19.09
N GLU A 361 9.28 21.15 -19.40
CA GLU A 361 9.94 20.94 -20.68
C GLU A 361 11.33 20.31 -20.57
N PHE A 362 11.88 20.14 -19.36
CA PHE A 362 13.20 19.58 -19.15
C PHE A 362 13.13 18.07 -18.92
N ASN A 363 13.19 17.29 -20.01
CA ASN A 363 12.97 15.84 -19.94
C ASN A 363 14.07 15.07 -19.17
N TRP A 364 15.30 15.57 -19.10
CA TRP A 364 16.38 14.93 -18.34
C TRP A 364 16.03 14.79 -16.86
N ILE A 365 15.40 15.79 -16.31
CA ILE A 365 14.84 15.78 -14.96
C ILE A 365 13.40 16.27 -15.08
N LYS A 366 12.44 15.40 -14.80
CA LYS A 366 11.01 15.76 -14.79
C LYS A 366 10.54 16.15 -13.42
N ASN A 367 10.92 15.37 -12.40
CA ASN A 367 10.50 15.59 -11.03
C ASN A 367 11.66 15.37 -10.06
N ILE A 368 11.71 16.18 -9.02
CA ILE A 368 12.56 16.00 -7.83
C ILE A 368 11.65 16.08 -6.62
N ALA A 369 11.90 15.24 -5.61
CA ALA A 369 11.28 15.33 -4.30
C ALA A 369 12.36 15.25 -3.20
N VAL A 370 12.19 16.08 -2.16
CA VAL A 370 12.99 16.04 -0.94
C VAL A 370 12.02 16.03 0.23
N GLU A 371 12.15 15.06 1.13
CA GLU A 371 11.29 14.93 2.30
C GLU A 371 12.11 14.81 3.58
N TYR A 372 11.57 15.39 4.65
CA TYR A 372 11.95 15.14 6.01
C TYR A 372 10.79 14.51 6.76
N PHE A 373 11.02 13.36 7.34
CA PHE A 373 10.06 12.56 8.09
C PHE A 373 10.49 12.49 9.56
N ASN A 374 9.56 12.71 10.48
CA ASN A 374 9.81 12.61 11.91
C ASN A 374 8.59 12.08 12.66
N LEU A 375 8.66 10.83 13.11
CA LEU A 375 7.76 10.21 14.09
C LEU A 375 8.52 9.81 15.37
N LYS A 376 9.64 10.45 15.66
CA LYS A 376 10.52 10.10 16.77
C LYS A 376 9.87 10.33 18.14
N ASN A 377 9.05 11.35 18.25
CA ASN A 377 8.58 11.85 19.57
C ASN A 377 7.23 11.26 19.99
N HIS A 378 6.45 10.72 19.06
CA HIS A 378 5.08 10.25 19.26
C HIS A 378 4.11 11.32 19.76
N SER A 379 2.82 10.98 19.85
CA SER A 379 1.77 11.82 20.40
C SER A 379 1.57 11.54 21.90
N GLY A 380 0.74 12.37 22.55
CA GLY A 380 0.42 12.23 23.95
C GLY A 380 1.33 13.03 24.90
N PRO A 381 1.21 12.82 26.20
CA PRO A 381 2.04 13.50 27.19
C PRO A 381 3.53 13.22 27.02
N ILE A 382 4.35 14.25 27.22
CA ILE A 382 5.81 14.13 27.08
C ILE A 382 6.41 13.53 28.34
N TYR A 383 7.22 12.50 28.17
CA TYR A 383 8.01 11.86 29.22
C TYR A 383 9.49 12.12 29.01
N HIS A 384 10.23 12.26 30.10
CA HIS A 384 11.68 12.47 30.13
C HIS A 384 12.34 11.21 30.73
N ASP A 385 12.19 10.09 30.06
CA ASP A 385 12.66 8.79 30.55
C ASP A 385 14.07 8.52 30.04
N SER A 386 15.06 8.68 30.90
CA SER A 386 16.40 8.19 30.64
C SER A 386 16.47 6.71 30.93
N THR A 387 17.06 5.96 30.03
CA THR A 387 17.35 4.53 30.21
C THR A 387 18.83 4.26 29.92
N ASP A 388 19.36 3.14 30.42
CA ASP A 388 20.72 2.71 30.08
C ASP A 388 20.91 2.48 28.59
N LYS A 389 19.81 2.17 27.87
CA LYS A 389 19.80 1.93 26.43
C LYS A 389 19.78 3.25 25.64
N ILE A 390 18.94 4.18 26.05
CA ILE A 390 18.79 5.50 25.42
C ILE A 390 18.76 6.55 26.54
N PRO A 391 19.92 7.11 26.90
CA PRO A 391 20.05 8.01 28.07
C PRO A 391 19.24 9.31 27.93
N ASP A 392 19.01 9.77 26.71
CA ASP A 392 18.36 11.06 26.41
C ASP A 392 16.96 10.88 25.85
N GLN A 393 16.24 9.83 26.26
CA GLN A 393 14.89 9.60 25.78
C GLN A 393 13.94 10.68 26.27
N ILE A 394 13.45 11.50 25.33
CA ILE A 394 12.32 12.41 25.49
C ILE A 394 11.29 12.03 24.46
N SER A 395 10.12 11.55 24.90
CA SER A 395 9.10 11.05 23.98
C SER A 395 7.72 11.07 24.63
N CYS A 396 6.68 11.05 23.80
CA CYS A 396 5.31 10.79 24.23
C CYS A 396 5.04 9.28 24.23
N GLY A 397 3.99 8.85 24.93
CA GLY A 397 3.76 7.44 25.22
C GLY A 397 2.85 6.71 24.23
N ASP A 398 2.28 7.41 23.23
CA ASP A 398 1.44 6.79 22.22
C ASP A 398 2.30 5.84 21.34
N ASP A 399 1.69 4.76 20.87
CA ASP A 399 2.40 3.68 20.16
C ASP A 399 1.88 3.59 18.73
N ASN A 400 2.25 4.58 17.90
CA ASN A 400 1.78 4.77 16.54
C ASN A 400 1.79 3.46 15.74
N TYR A 401 0.67 3.17 15.06
CA TYR A 401 0.40 1.96 14.27
C TYR A 401 0.20 0.67 15.07
N ASN A 402 0.46 0.62 16.38
CA ASN A 402 0.06 -0.46 17.27
C ASN A 402 -1.27 -0.15 17.95
N HIS A 403 -1.94 -1.13 18.55
CA HIS A 403 -3.17 -0.90 19.30
C HIS A 403 -3.42 -2.01 20.31
N GLU A 404 -4.09 -1.68 21.42
CA GLU A 404 -4.33 -2.63 22.51
C GLU A 404 -5.36 -3.73 22.16
N TRP A 405 -6.35 -3.42 21.30
CA TRP A 405 -7.49 -4.28 20.97
C TRP A 405 -7.51 -4.72 19.49
N TYR A 406 -6.46 -4.43 18.74
CA TYR A 406 -6.24 -4.83 17.35
C TYR A 406 -4.75 -5.14 17.17
N THR A 407 -4.41 -5.91 16.15
CA THR A 407 -2.99 -6.18 15.84
C THR A 407 -2.21 -4.91 15.44
N GLY A 408 -2.93 -3.84 15.07
CA GLY A 408 -2.37 -2.56 14.62
C GLY A 408 -2.80 -2.19 13.20
N TRP A 409 -2.30 -1.06 12.71
CA TRP A 409 -2.67 -0.48 11.42
C TRP A 409 -1.98 -1.18 10.24
N PHE A 410 -2.29 -2.48 10.07
CA PHE A 410 -1.64 -3.38 9.12
C PHE A 410 -2.66 -4.07 8.22
N ASN A 411 -2.24 -4.42 6.98
CA ASN A 411 -2.97 -5.31 6.11
C ASN A 411 -1.98 -6.25 5.40
N TYR A 412 -2.15 -7.57 5.55
CA TYR A 412 -1.19 -8.60 5.11
C TYR A 412 0.25 -8.34 5.60
N GLY A 413 0.39 -7.92 6.85
CA GLY A 413 1.68 -7.67 7.50
C GLY A 413 2.40 -6.40 7.05
N MET A 414 1.79 -5.59 6.19
CA MET A 414 2.34 -4.29 5.77
C MET A 414 1.60 -3.15 6.45
N ILE A 415 2.33 -2.15 6.95
CA ILE A 415 1.76 -0.91 7.49
C ILE A 415 0.96 -0.22 6.39
N ILE A 416 -0.27 0.23 6.70
CA ILE A 416 -1.14 0.97 5.78
C ILE A 416 -0.65 2.42 5.62
N GLY A 417 -0.08 2.99 6.68
CA GLY A 417 0.58 4.29 6.70
C GLY A 417 2.01 4.26 6.15
N SER A 418 2.92 4.95 6.81
CA SER A 418 4.29 5.13 6.32
C SER A 418 5.12 3.83 6.35
N PRO A 419 5.74 3.44 5.23
CA PRO A 419 6.64 2.30 5.18
C PRO A 419 7.94 2.49 5.97
N LEU A 420 8.29 3.73 6.35
CA LEU A 420 9.49 4.01 7.14
C LEU A 420 9.42 3.43 8.56
N CYS A 421 8.21 3.23 9.09
CA CYS A 421 8.00 2.38 10.25
C CYS A 421 8.07 0.90 9.82
N THR A 422 8.62 0.04 10.69
CA THR A 422 8.90 -1.34 10.29
C THR A 422 7.64 -2.18 10.29
N SER A 423 7.25 -2.66 9.12
CA SER A 423 6.08 -3.53 8.93
C SER A 423 6.25 -4.89 9.61
N PRO A 424 5.20 -5.46 10.24
CA PRO A 424 5.27 -6.75 10.93
C PRO A 424 5.74 -7.94 10.09
N ILE A 425 5.63 -7.88 8.78
CA ILE A 425 6.11 -8.93 7.88
C ILE A 425 7.62 -9.21 8.03
N TYR A 426 8.39 -8.27 8.59
CA TYR A 426 9.82 -8.44 8.91
C TYR A 426 10.07 -9.12 10.27
N ASN A 427 9.02 -9.40 11.07
CA ASN A 427 9.18 -9.91 12.42
C ASN A 427 9.49 -11.41 12.42
N ASN A 428 10.68 -11.79 12.88
CA ASN A 428 11.12 -13.19 12.96
C ASN A 428 10.37 -14.01 14.03
N ASP A 429 9.73 -13.35 14.99
CA ASP A 429 8.92 -13.99 16.04
C ASP A 429 7.45 -14.21 15.64
N SER A 430 7.11 -13.86 14.39
CA SER A 430 5.76 -13.99 13.84
C SER A 430 4.68 -13.27 14.66
N LYS A 431 5.02 -12.12 15.27
CA LYS A 431 4.04 -11.23 15.91
C LYS A 431 3.63 -10.09 14.98
N LEU A 432 2.38 -9.72 15.07
CA LEU A 432 1.80 -8.59 14.35
C LEU A 432 1.94 -7.32 15.20
N VAL A 433 3.16 -6.81 15.29
CA VAL A 433 3.52 -5.62 16.05
C VAL A 433 4.49 -4.79 15.23
N CYS A 434 4.34 -3.48 15.22
CA CYS A 434 5.34 -2.55 14.71
C CYS A 434 6.40 -2.33 15.79
N TYR A 435 7.55 -3.00 15.69
CA TYR A 435 8.66 -2.86 16.64
C TYR A 435 9.51 -1.60 16.44
N ASN A 436 9.23 -0.82 15.41
CA ASN A 436 9.95 0.41 15.12
C ASN A 436 9.01 1.41 14.47
N ASN A 437 8.42 2.26 15.28
CA ASN A 437 7.54 3.35 14.88
C ASN A 437 8.09 4.73 15.27
N ARG A 438 9.23 4.79 15.97
CA ARG A 438 9.96 6.02 16.29
C ARG A 438 11.11 6.20 15.30
N VAL A 439 10.86 7.01 14.29
CA VAL A 439 11.74 7.14 13.12
C VAL A 439 11.94 8.61 12.75
N GLU A 440 13.17 8.96 12.40
CA GLU A 440 13.51 10.20 11.72
C GLU A 440 14.21 9.86 10.41
N ALA A 441 13.81 10.49 9.30
CA ALA A 441 14.41 10.19 8.01
C ALA A 441 14.51 11.40 7.09
N PHE A 442 15.54 11.37 6.23
CA PHE A 442 15.69 12.25 5.07
C PHE A 442 15.56 11.43 3.81
N HIS A 443 14.78 11.92 2.87
CA HIS A 443 14.55 11.27 1.59
C HIS A 443 14.83 12.24 0.44
N PHE A 444 15.51 11.73 -0.58
CA PHE A 444 15.73 12.40 -1.87
C PHE A 444 15.29 11.48 -2.99
N ALA A 445 14.56 12.04 -3.95
CA ALA A 445 14.12 11.29 -5.12
C ALA A 445 14.16 12.15 -6.39
N ILE A 446 14.44 11.51 -7.51
CA ILE A 446 14.49 12.15 -8.82
C ILE A 446 14.05 11.18 -9.91
N GLU A 447 13.33 11.69 -10.90
CA GLU A 447 13.01 10.94 -12.11
C GLU A 447 13.06 11.80 -13.36
N GLY A 448 13.28 11.16 -14.52
CA GLY A 448 13.32 11.82 -15.81
C GLY A 448 13.26 10.83 -16.97
N GLU A 449 13.30 11.39 -18.19
CA GLU A 449 13.29 10.66 -19.46
C GLU A 449 14.34 11.29 -20.41
N PRO A 450 15.64 11.02 -20.20
CA PRO A 450 16.74 11.66 -20.94
C PRO A 450 16.68 11.47 -22.45
N CYS A 451 16.05 10.39 -22.91
CA CYS A 451 15.75 10.19 -24.32
C CYS A 451 14.41 9.46 -24.47
N LYS A 452 13.77 9.63 -25.61
CA LYS A 452 12.44 9.09 -25.88
C LYS A 452 12.34 7.60 -25.60
N GLY A 453 11.46 7.25 -24.67
CA GLY A 453 11.20 5.87 -24.26
C GLY A 453 12.15 5.30 -23.22
N LEU A 454 13.18 6.04 -22.77
CA LEU A 454 14.08 5.61 -21.70
C LEU A 454 13.88 6.52 -20.47
N GLY A 455 13.14 6.05 -19.50
CA GLY A 455 12.96 6.72 -18.21
C GLY A 455 13.87 6.17 -17.13
N TYR A 456 14.19 6.99 -16.16
CA TYR A 456 14.88 6.57 -14.94
C TYR A 456 14.19 7.10 -13.69
N ARG A 457 14.43 6.44 -12.56
CA ARG A 457 14.01 6.87 -11.22
C ARG A 457 15.06 6.47 -10.19
N LEU A 458 15.39 7.39 -9.30
CA LEU A 458 16.32 7.18 -8.19
C LEU A 458 15.64 7.60 -6.91
N LEU A 459 15.75 6.79 -5.84
CA LEU A 459 15.31 7.07 -4.48
C LEU A 459 16.49 6.83 -3.53
N LEU A 460 16.66 7.69 -2.55
CA LEU A 460 17.67 7.56 -1.51
C LEU A 460 17.08 8.03 -0.17
N THR A 461 17.11 7.17 0.84
CA THR A 461 16.56 7.45 2.17
C THR A 461 17.56 7.07 3.24
N LYS A 462 17.88 8.03 4.12
CA LYS A 462 18.61 7.75 5.37
C LYS A 462 17.65 7.87 6.53
N SER A 463 17.60 6.85 7.40
CA SER A 463 16.77 6.85 8.60
C SER A 463 17.56 6.53 9.86
N ASN A 464 17.12 7.14 10.96
CA ASN A 464 17.48 6.81 12.33
C ASN A 464 16.24 6.23 13.01
N ASN A 465 16.40 5.18 13.80
CA ASN A 465 15.32 4.33 14.28
C ASN A 465 15.55 4.01 15.76
N TRP A 466 14.54 4.26 16.61
CA TRP A 466 14.63 4.13 18.07
C TRP A 466 13.87 2.94 18.65
N GLY A 467 13.12 2.19 17.82
CA GLY A 467 12.18 1.16 18.29
C GLY A 467 10.82 1.77 18.65
N THR A 468 10.18 1.29 19.70
CA THR A 468 8.96 1.87 20.29
C THR A 468 9.28 2.62 21.57
N TYR A 469 8.28 3.33 22.15
CA TYR A 469 8.48 3.96 23.47
C TYR A 469 8.68 2.91 24.56
N SER A 470 7.85 1.88 24.57
CA SER A 470 7.84 0.86 25.63
C SER A 470 8.97 -0.20 25.47
N ASP A 471 9.46 -0.41 24.24
CA ASP A 471 10.57 -1.32 23.94
C ASP A 471 11.58 -0.65 22.97
N PRO A 472 12.37 0.32 23.47
CA PRO A 472 13.35 1.01 22.66
C PRO A 472 14.52 0.09 22.28
N PHE A 473 15.10 0.31 21.11
CA PHE A 473 16.32 -0.41 20.72
C PHE A 473 17.46 -0.08 21.68
N THR A 474 18.38 -1.03 21.87
CA THR A 474 19.57 -0.85 22.71
C THR A 474 20.45 0.31 22.21
N ASP A 475 20.52 0.45 20.88
CA ASP A 475 21.24 1.51 20.19
C ASP A 475 20.36 2.04 19.07
N ILE A 476 20.52 3.33 18.71
CA ILE A 476 19.84 3.91 17.56
C ILE A 476 20.28 3.15 16.32
N LYS A 477 19.30 2.59 15.57
CA LYS A 477 19.58 1.85 14.35
C LYS A 477 19.54 2.81 13.15
N GLU A 478 20.67 2.91 12.46
CA GLU A 478 20.77 3.66 11.23
C GLU A 478 20.48 2.76 10.03
N ASN A 479 19.90 3.31 8.98
CA ASN A 479 19.71 2.62 7.70
C ASN A 479 19.79 3.60 6.54
N LEU A 480 20.52 3.20 5.48
CA LEU A 480 20.57 3.88 4.20
C LEU A 480 19.97 2.96 3.14
N SER A 481 18.83 3.36 2.56
CA SER A 481 18.15 2.60 1.50
C SER A 481 18.23 3.35 0.19
N GLY A 482 18.73 2.69 -0.85
CA GLY A 482 18.86 3.25 -2.19
C GLY A 482 18.13 2.41 -3.24
N TYR A 483 17.69 3.08 -4.31
CA TYR A 483 16.99 2.45 -5.43
C TYR A 483 17.28 3.19 -6.72
N ILE A 484 17.51 2.45 -7.79
CA ILE A 484 17.56 2.95 -9.16
C ILE A 484 16.73 2.05 -10.08
N GLU A 485 15.91 2.64 -10.93
CA GLU A 485 15.14 1.97 -11.97
C GLU A 485 15.44 2.60 -13.33
N LEU A 486 15.65 1.76 -14.32
CA LEU A 486 15.67 2.14 -15.74
C LEU A 486 14.50 1.45 -16.42
N ARG A 487 13.67 2.22 -17.10
CA ARG A 487 12.50 1.73 -17.86
C ARG A 487 12.64 2.10 -19.30
N TYR A 488 12.56 1.10 -20.17
CA TYR A 488 12.62 1.29 -21.62
C TYR A 488 11.30 0.88 -22.28
N LYS A 489 10.78 1.77 -23.12
CA LYS A 489 9.60 1.57 -23.98
C LYS A 489 10.04 1.57 -25.44
N PRO A 490 10.25 0.38 -26.07
CA PRO A 490 10.72 0.29 -27.46
C PRO A 490 9.70 0.88 -28.42
N ALA A 491 10.10 1.84 -29.24
CA ALA A 491 9.20 2.51 -30.20
C ALA A 491 8.59 1.55 -31.24
N LYS A 492 9.29 0.44 -31.57
CA LYS A 492 8.83 -0.56 -32.55
C LYS A 492 7.93 -1.64 -31.96
N LEU A 493 7.86 -1.76 -30.62
CA LEU A 493 7.06 -2.76 -29.91
C LEU A 493 6.00 -2.03 -29.12
N GLU A 494 4.93 -1.63 -29.79
CA GLU A 494 3.83 -0.89 -29.17
C GLU A 494 3.28 -1.61 -27.94
N GLY A 495 3.14 -0.86 -26.84
CA GLY A 495 2.63 -1.34 -25.55
C GLY A 495 3.59 -2.24 -24.76
N TRP A 496 4.81 -2.50 -25.25
CA TRP A 496 5.82 -3.21 -24.48
C TRP A 496 6.69 -2.24 -23.69
N SER A 497 7.05 -2.64 -22.48
CA SER A 497 8.07 -1.97 -21.68
C SER A 497 8.87 -2.98 -20.86
N VAL A 498 10.14 -2.67 -20.63
CA VAL A 498 11.03 -3.41 -19.76
C VAL A 498 11.58 -2.45 -18.73
N ALA A 499 11.48 -2.82 -17.45
CA ALA A 499 12.07 -2.07 -16.35
C ALA A 499 13.06 -2.97 -15.61
N ALA A 500 14.29 -2.50 -15.45
CA ALA A 500 15.29 -3.11 -14.59
C ALA A 500 15.58 -2.17 -13.43
N SER A 501 15.63 -2.71 -12.22
CA SER A 501 15.95 -1.93 -11.02
C SER A 501 16.98 -2.63 -10.16
N PHE A 502 17.74 -1.81 -9.43
CA PHE A 502 18.65 -2.24 -8.39
C PHE A 502 18.32 -1.46 -7.11
N ALA A 503 18.34 -2.14 -5.98
CA ALA A 503 18.16 -1.53 -4.66
C ALA A 503 19.16 -2.09 -3.66
N PHE A 504 19.43 -1.31 -2.61
CA PHE A 504 20.26 -1.74 -1.51
C PHE A 504 19.78 -1.15 -0.17
N ASP A 505 20.08 -1.83 0.91
CA ASP A 505 20.07 -1.33 2.28
C ASP A 505 21.47 -1.50 2.86
N ASP A 506 21.91 -0.49 3.61
CA ASP A 506 23.17 -0.49 4.37
C ASP A 506 22.89 0.06 5.76
N GLY A 507 23.02 -0.77 6.78
CA GLY A 507 22.74 -0.38 8.15
C GLY A 507 22.41 -1.54 9.07
N ASN A 508 21.96 -1.21 10.29
CA ASN A 508 21.66 -2.19 11.33
C ASN A 508 20.16 -2.35 11.64
N LEU A 509 19.28 -1.74 10.85
CA LEU A 509 17.83 -1.98 10.95
C LEU A 509 17.42 -3.22 10.14
N TYR A 510 17.65 -3.21 8.83
CA TYR A 510 17.35 -4.34 7.94
C TYR A 510 18.57 -5.21 7.61
N GLY A 511 19.77 -4.79 8.02
CA GLY A 511 21.04 -5.38 7.61
C GLY A 511 21.49 -4.90 6.22
N ASN A 512 22.55 -5.53 5.71
CA ASN A 512 23.11 -5.19 4.41
C ASN A 512 22.45 -6.07 3.34
N ASN A 513 21.50 -5.49 2.60
CA ASN A 513 20.80 -6.16 1.52
C ASN A 513 21.11 -5.49 0.19
N ASN A 514 21.18 -6.25 -0.88
CA ASN A 514 21.23 -5.69 -2.23
C ASN A 514 20.55 -6.63 -3.21
N GLY A 515 19.88 -6.07 -4.23
CA GLY A 515 19.13 -6.92 -5.14
C GLY A 515 18.71 -6.20 -6.41
N GLY A 516 18.35 -7.00 -7.41
CA GLY A 516 17.82 -6.54 -8.68
C GLY A 516 16.45 -7.10 -8.97
N MET A 517 15.63 -6.34 -9.69
CA MET A 517 14.36 -6.78 -10.24
C MET A 517 14.25 -6.47 -11.72
N LEU A 518 13.65 -7.37 -12.47
CA LEU A 518 13.28 -7.19 -13.85
C LEU A 518 11.77 -7.30 -14.00
N THR A 519 11.16 -6.32 -14.65
CA THR A 519 9.74 -6.32 -14.99
C THR A 519 9.57 -6.16 -16.49
N ILE A 520 8.81 -7.06 -17.10
CA ILE A 520 8.38 -6.97 -18.51
C ILE A 520 6.88 -6.75 -18.50
N ARG A 521 6.43 -5.67 -19.15
CA ARG A 521 5.01 -5.32 -19.26
C ARG A 521 4.57 -5.30 -20.71
N LYS A 522 3.39 -5.85 -20.95
CA LYS A 522 2.59 -5.60 -22.15
C LYS A 522 1.30 -4.92 -21.76
N GLU A 523 1.05 -3.75 -22.32
CA GLU A 523 -0.19 -2.99 -22.13
C GLU A 523 -0.84 -2.67 -23.49
N GLY A 524 -2.14 -2.42 -23.52
CA GLY A 524 -2.86 -2.05 -24.74
C GLY A 524 -4.34 -1.86 -24.50
N ILE A 525 -5.07 -1.67 -25.60
CA ILE A 525 -6.52 -1.49 -25.62
C ILE A 525 -7.14 -2.61 -26.47
N LEU A 526 -8.08 -3.32 -25.89
CA LEU A 526 -8.95 -4.24 -26.61
C LEU A 526 -10.17 -3.46 -27.09
N LYS A 527 -10.48 -3.56 -28.39
CA LYS A 527 -11.66 -2.94 -29.02
C LYS A 527 -12.61 -4.03 -29.44
N PHE A 528 -13.85 -3.98 -28.95
CA PHE A 528 -14.90 -4.96 -29.20
C PHE A 528 -16.03 -4.36 -30.02
#